data_7e3798ecfff3536a8f984429379354bd
#
_entry.id   7e3798ecfff3536a8f984429379354bd
#
_cell.length_a   1.000
_cell.length_b   1.000
_cell.length_c   1.000
_cell.angle_alpha   90.00
_cell.angle_beta   90.00
_cell.angle_gamma   90.00
#
_symmetry.space_group_name_H-M   'P 1'
#
loop_
_entity.id
_entity.type
_entity.pdbx_description
1 polymer ?
#
loop_
_entity_poly.entity_id
_entity_poly.type
_entity_poly.pdbx_seq_one_letter_code
_entity_poly.pdbx_strand_id
1 'polypeptide(L)'
;MATQMRTGPAARDPEFRGIDPPALNQVIRQLQDAQNAIQGWLNGHRPPPGVSAAGYRQADEVARWAAEQLGMLTRRYNFAVTHPSPGGGVDVPPAPAPAPSPVRAGGGPAGAPRPRRTSPAKAVPRPTPHGAGDIGAFPDRPAAVRAARADALAVEASFQQSRPVPGTVWKHLEGNTGDPDYTEALYERLGPEAAAGLLKAAEGDEARLAAVRQSLGTASHHLTMDVKWLRAFLAEAGREGVRPVAVQVLLGADMSARTREAVARLGLHPSTTTA
;
A
#
# COMPACT_ATOMS: atom_id res chain seq x y z
N MET A 1 -12.75 8.89 -20.77
CA MET A 1 -12.20 9.59 -19.61
C MET A 1 -10.67 9.36 -19.39
N ALA A 2 -10.03 8.49 -20.16
CA ALA A 2 -8.57 8.27 -20.05
C ALA A 2 -7.69 9.39 -20.64
N THR A 3 -8.26 10.35 -21.35
CA THR A 3 -7.51 11.39 -22.09
C THR A 3 -7.08 12.58 -21.22
N GLN A 4 -7.74 12.82 -20.09
CA GLN A 4 -7.42 13.96 -19.20
C GLN A 4 -6.24 13.70 -18.24
N MET A 5 -5.85 12.45 -18.02
CA MET A 5 -4.68 12.13 -17.19
C MET A 5 -3.32 12.36 -17.87
N ARG A 6 -3.32 12.76 -19.15
CA ARG A 6 -2.09 12.93 -19.97
C ARG A 6 -1.64 14.37 -20.16
N THR A 7 -2.12 15.34 -19.39
CA THR A 7 -1.84 16.77 -19.65
C THR A 7 -0.79 17.42 -18.75
N GLY A 8 -0.11 16.67 -17.88
CA GLY A 8 0.99 17.17 -17.03
C GLY A 8 2.38 17.00 -17.67
N PRO A 9 3.45 17.54 -17.03
CA PRO A 9 4.83 17.32 -17.44
C PRO A 9 5.19 15.83 -17.60
N ALA A 10 4.61 15.00 -16.77
CA ALA A 10 4.73 13.53 -16.79
C ALA A 10 4.14 12.87 -18.06
N ALA A 11 3.22 13.54 -18.75
CA ALA A 11 2.65 13.02 -20.00
C ALA A 11 3.65 13.04 -21.17
N ARG A 12 4.77 13.74 -21.01
CA ARG A 12 5.85 13.86 -22.00
C ARG A 12 6.98 12.85 -21.78
N ASP A 13 6.98 12.16 -20.65
CA ASP A 13 7.96 11.13 -20.33
C ASP A 13 7.32 9.74 -20.57
N PRO A 14 7.73 8.99 -21.61
CA PRO A 14 7.20 7.67 -21.90
C PRO A 14 7.53 6.63 -20.80
N GLU A 15 8.50 6.92 -19.94
CA GLU A 15 8.91 6.07 -18.83
C GLU A 15 8.26 6.47 -17.49
N PHE A 16 7.46 7.55 -17.46
CA PHE A 16 6.80 8.00 -16.25
C PHE A 16 5.77 6.97 -15.79
N ARG A 17 6.06 6.35 -14.67
CA ARG A 17 5.19 5.40 -13.95
C ARG A 17 4.70 5.94 -12.60
N GLY A 18 4.89 7.22 -12.37
CA GLY A 18 4.53 7.89 -11.13
C GLY A 18 3.10 8.41 -11.09
N ILE A 19 2.77 9.07 -9.98
CA ILE A 19 1.52 9.78 -9.77
C ILE A 19 1.73 11.25 -10.19
N ASP A 20 0.83 11.79 -11.02
CA ASP A 20 0.73 13.23 -11.26
C ASP A 20 -0.10 13.86 -10.13
N PRO A 21 0.51 14.57 -9.14
CA PRO A 21 -0.22 15.08 -8.00
C PRO A 21 -1.33 16.07 -8.36
N PRO A 22 -1.16 17.03 -9.30
CA PRO A 22 -2.23 17.90 -9.76
C PRO A 22 -3.45 17.15 -10.31
N ALA A 23 -3.21 16.17 -11.20
CA ALA A 23 -4.28 15.37 -11.79
C ALA A 23 -4.99 14.52 -10.73
N LEU A 24 -4.23 13.91 -9.81
CA LEU A 24 -4.78 13.13 -8.71
C LEU A 24 -5.63 13.99 -7.77
N ASN A 25 -5.18 15.22 -7.45
CA ASN A 25 -5.95 16.15 -6.63
C ASN A 25 -7.27 16.55 -7.29
N GLN A 26 -7.28 16.72 -8.61
CA GLN A 26 -8.52 16.99 -9.36
C GLN A 26 -9.52 15.82 -9.25
N VAL A 27 -9.04 14.57 -9.39
CA VAL A 27 -9.87 13.36 -9.23
C VAL A 27 -10.42 13.27 -7.81
N ILE A 28 -9.61 13.57 -6.79
CA ILE A 28 -10.02 13.58 -5.38
C ILE A 28 -11.17 14.58 -5.18
N ARG A 29 -11.06 15.79 -5.70
CA ARG A 29 -12.12 16.81 -5.59
C ARG A 29 -13.41 16.38 -6.28
N GLN A 30 -13.31 15.86 -7.51
CA GLN A 30 -14.48 15.39 -8.25
C GLN A 30 -15.20 14.23 -7.53
N LEU A 31 -14.43 13.30 -6.95
CA LEU A 31 -15.00 12.19 -6.19
C LEU A 31 -15.63 12.67 -4.88
N GLN A 32 -15.04 13.66 -4.22
CA GLN A 32 -15.59 14.29 -3.01
C GLN A 32 -16.91 15.01 -3.30
N ASP A 33 -16.98 15.78 -4.39
CA ASP A 33 -18.20 16.45 -4.82
C ASP A 33 -19.30 15.45 -5.16
N ALA A 34 -18.96 14.36 -5.86
CA ALA A 34 -19.90 13.29 -6.17
C ALA A 34 -20.41 12.59 -4.89
N GLN A 35 -19.54 12.29 -3.94
CA GLN A 35 -19.90 11.71 -2.66
C GLN A 35 -20.85 12.63 -1.88
N ASN A 36 -20.52 13.93 -1.80
CA ASN A 36 -21.37 14.91 -1.13
C ASN A 36 -22.76 15.03 -1.78
N ALA A 37 -22.84 14.99 -3.11
CA ALA A 37 -24.11 15.00 -3.84
C ALA A 37 -24.95 13.76 -3.52
N ILE A 38 -24.33 12.56 -3.50
CA ILE A 38 -25.03 11.32 -3.15
C ILE A 38 -25.52 11.36 -1.70
N GLN A 39 -24.67 11.81 -0.76
CA GLN A 39 -25.05 11.94 0.65
C GLN A 39 -26.19 12.97 0.84
N GLY A 40 -26.14 14.11 0.13
CA GLY A 40 -27.23 15.09 0.12
C GLY A 40 -28.53 14.49 -0.38
N TRP A 41 -28.47 13.70 -1.46
CA TRP A 41 -29.64 13.00 -1.98
C TRP A 41 -30.20 11.97 -0.98
N LEU A 42 -29.33 11.13 -0.38
CA LEU A 42 -29.72 10.13 0.63
C LEU A 42 -30.41 10.76 1.84
N ASN A 43 -29.95 11.92 2.28
CA ASN A 43 -30.53 12.63 3.41
C ASN A 43 -31.91 13.18 3.10
N GLY A 44 -32.15 13.61 1.84
CA GLY A 44 -33.45 14.19 1.41
C GLY A 44 -34.49 13.18 0.93
N HIS A 45 -34.10 11.95 0.58
CA HIS A 45 -34.95 10.97 -0.12
C HIS A 45 -35.09 9.64 0.64
N ARG A 46 -35.19 9.69 1.96
CA ARG A 46 -35.40 8.48 2.75
C ARG A 46 -36.76 7.83 2.40
N PRO A 47 -36.75 6.54 1.96
CA PRO A 47 -38.01 5.90 1.54
C PRO A 47 -38.95 5.77 2.74
N PRO A 48 -40.29 6.07 2.52
CA PRO A 48 -41.27 5.88 3.56
C PRO A 48 -41.49 4.37 3.85
N PRO A 49 -42.03 4.04 5.03
CA PRO A 49 -42.34 2.66 5.39
C PRO A 49 -43.23 1.98 4.33
N GLY A 50 -42.86 0.76 3.91
CA GLY A 50 -43.62 0.00 2.90
C GLY A 50 -43.22 0.23 1.44
N VAL A 51 -42.32 1.17 1.14
CA VAL A 51 -41.76 1.38 -0.20
C VAL A 51 -40.43 0.66 -0.35
N SER A 52 -40.18 0.12 -1.55
CA SER A 52 -38.92 -0.55 -1.84
C SER A 52 -37.70 0.39 -1.65
N ALA A 53 -36.82 0.01 -0.75
CA ALA A 53 -35.61 0.77 -0.46
C ALA A 53 -34.40 0.32 -1.32
N ALA A 54 -34.61 -0.43 -2.41
CA ALA A 54 -33.50 -1.02 -3.20
C ALA A 54 -32.57 0.06 -3.77
N GLY A 55 -33.14 1.10 -4.42
CA GLY A 55 -32.33 2.21 -4.97
C GLY A 55 -31.63 3.02 -3.90
N TYR A 56 -32.24 3.19 -2.73
CA TYR A 56 -31.63 3.88 -1.61
C TYR A 56 -30.41 3.11 -1.07
N ARG A 57 -30.52 1.77 -0.92
CA ARG A 57 -29.39 0.92 -0.50
C ARG A 57 -28.26 0.94 -1.51
N GLN A 58 -28.58 0.89 -2.79
CA GLN A 58 -27.57 0.96 -3.85
C GLN A 58 -26.84 2.31 -3.84
N ALA A 59 -27.53 3.42 -3.64
CA ALA A 59 -26.90 4.73 -3.50
C ALA A 59 -26.02 4.83 -2.25
N ASP A 60 -26.43 4.23 -1.11
CA ASP A 60 -25.65 4.18 0.11
C ASP A 60 -24.37 3.31 -0.05
N GLU A 61 -24.44 2.20 -0.78
CA GLU A 61 -23.28 1.37 -1.14
C GLU A 61 -22.29 2.13 -2.03
N VAL A 62 -22.78 2.87 -3.04
CA VAL A 62 -21.95 3.72 -3.90
C VAL A 62 -21.28 4.84 -3.08
N ALA A 63 -22.02 5.46 -2.15
CA ALA A 63 -21.45 6.50 -1.27
C ALA A 63 -20.34 5.95 -0.36
N ARG A 64 -20.52 4.74 0.18
CA ARG A 64 -19.49 4.07 0.98
C ARG A 64 -18.26 3.73 0.15
N TRP A 65 -18.45 3.13 -1.03
CA TRP A 65 -17.37 2.86 -1.96
C TRP A 65 -16.60 4.14 -2.32
N ALA A 66 -17.30 5.23 -2.62
CA ALA A 66 -16.67 6.51 -2.93
C ALA A 66 -15.84 7.04 -1.74
N ALA A 67 -16.31 6.88 -0.50
CA ALA A 67 -15.58 7.27 0.70
C ALA A 67 -14.29 6.48 0.88
N GLU A 68 -14.33 5.16 0.63
CA GLU A 68 -13.14 4.29 0.67
C GLU A 68 -12.12 4.70 -0.39
N GLN A 69 -12.58 4.91 -1.64
CA GLN A 69 -11.69 5.37 -2.72
C GLN A 69 -11.09 6.74 -2.42
N LEU A 70 -11.86 7.65 -1.85
CA LEU A 70 -11.38 8.99 -1.48
C LEU A 70 -10.27 8.91 -0.43
N GLY A 71 -10.42 8.04 0.58
CA GLY A 71 -9.39 7.79 1.59
C GLY A 71 -8.08 7.29 0.97
N MET A 72 -8.18 6.30 0.09
CA MET A 72 -7.04 5.73 -0.62
C MET A 72 -6.33 6.76 -1.54
N LEU A 73 -7.10 7.49 -2.35
CA LEU A 73 -6.55 8.51 -3.26
C LEU A 73 -5.90 9.67 -2.51
N THR A 74 -6.49 10.10 -1.40
CA THR A 74 -5.91 11.14 -0.54
C THR A 74 -4.60 10.68 0.08
N ARG A 75 -4.51 9.42 0.51
CA ARG A 75 -3.25 8.84 1.00
C ARG A 75 -2.17 8.85 -0.08
N ARG A 76 -2.49 8.43 -1.31
CA ARG A 76 -1.57 8.45 -2.46
C ARG A 76 -1.11 9.86 -2.80
N TYR A 77 -2.04 10.81 -2.81
CA TYR A 77 -1.70 12.22 -3.04
C TYR A 77 -0.75 12.76 -1.99
N ASN A 78 -1.06 12.57 -0.70
CA ASN A 78 -0.22 13.03 0.38
C ASN A 78 1.17 12.38 0.34
N PHE A 79 1.25 11.10 -0.02
CA PHE A 79 2.52 10.41 -0.23
C PHE A 79 3.32 11.04 -1.38
N ALA A 80 2.70 11.27 -2.53
CA ALA A 80 3.35 11.85 -3.69
C ALA A 80 3.87 13.28 -3.44
N VAL A 81 3.14 14.07 -2.64
CA VAL A 81 3.53 15.45 -2.27
C VAL A 81 4.64 15.48 -1.20
N THR A 82 4.60 14.55 -0.23
CA THR A 82 5.59 14.51 0.86
C THR A 82 6.88 13.81 0.47
N HIS A 83 6.85 13.02 -0.63
CA HIS A 83 7.98 12.27 -1.15
C HIS A 83 8.14 12.55 -2.64
N PRO A 84 8.49 13.77 -3.04
CA PRO A 84 8.71 14.07 -4.45
C PRO A 84 9.90 13.27 -4.97
N SER A 85 9.74 12.64 -6.12
CA SER A 85 10.84 11.97 -6.81
C SER A 85 11.96 12.98 -7.10
N PRO A 86 13.25 12.61 -6.97
CA PRO A 86 14.35 13.49 -7.30
C PRO A 86 14.28 13.84 -8.80
N GLY A 87 13.78 15.04 -9.14
CA GLY A 87 13.61 15.55 -10.50
C GLY A 87 12.31 16.29 -10.77
N GLY A 88 11.35 16.25 -9.88
CA GLY A 88 10.06 16.92 -10.03
C GLY A 88 9.69 17.77 -8.81
N GLY A 89 10.40 18.89 -8.63
CA GLY A 89 9.94 19.90 -7.66
C GLY A 89 8.72 20.61 -8.22
N VAL A 90 7.53 20.26 -7.72
CA VAL A 90 6.32 21.06 -7.92
C VAL A 90 5.83 21.46 -6.55
N ASP A 91 5.77 22.77 -6.29
CA ASP A 91 5.05 23.32 -5.13
C ASP A 91 3.55 23.01 -5.31
N VAL A 92 3.12 21.87 -4.81
CA VAL A 92 1.72 21.45 -4.85
C VAL A 92 1.12 21.66 -3.47
N PRO A 93 0.03 22.45 -3.35
CA PRO A 93 -0.63 22.64 -2.07
C PRO A 93 -1.17 21.30 -1.52
N PRO A 94 -1.17 21.11 -0.20
CA PRO A 94 -1.69 19.89 0.41
C PRO A 94 -3.15 19.65 0.01
N ALA A 95 -3.53 18.38 -0.09
CA ALA A 95 -4.92 18.00 -0.36
C ALA A 95 -5.86 18.66 0.66
N PRO A 96 -7.02 19.13 0.24
CA PRO A 96 -8.02 19.63 1.17
C PRO A 96 -8.35 18.51 2.17
N ALA A 97 -8.34 18.87 3.45
CA ALA A 97 -8.77 17.93 4.48
C ALA A 97 -10.20 17.45 4.15
N PRO A 98 -10.52 16.15 4.32
CA PRO A 98 -11.88 15.67 4.14
C PRO A 98 -12.82 16.54 4.99
N ALA A 99 -13.90 17.02 4.38
CA ALA A 99 -14.89 17.85 5.08
C ALA A 99 -15.40 17.09 6.32
N PRO A 100 -15.48 17.72 7.49
CA PRO A 100 -16.03 17.05 8.66
C PRO A 100 -17.45 16.58 8.32
N SER A 101 -17.71 15.30 8.57
CA SER A 101 -19.06 14.73 8.41
C SER A 101 -20.08 15.64 9.12
N PRO A 102 -21.23 15.93 8.52
CA PRO A 102 -22.22 16.82 9.13
C PRO A 102 -22.62 16.27 10.49
N VAL A 103 -22.23 17.00 11.54
CA VAL A 103 -22.63 16.69 12.92
C VAL A 103 -24.14 16.84 12.98
N ARG A 104 -24.82 15.75 13.24
CA ARG A 104 -26.26 15.74 13.54
C ARG A 104 -26.53 16.79 14.63
N ALA A 105 -27.26 17.84 14.30
CA ALA A 105 -27.70 18.83 15.26
C ALA A 105 -28.69 18.17 16.22
N GLY A 106 -28.21 17.64 17.31
CA GLY A 106 -28.97 17.25 18.48
C GLY A 106 -28.77 18.33 19.54
N GLY A 107 -29.75 19.16 19.76
CA GLY A 107 -29.74 20.18 20.79
C GLY A 107 -29.63 19.55 22.19
N GLY A 108 -28.60 19.92 22.92
CA GLY A 108 -28.41 19.66 24.35
C GLY A 108 -27.63 20.81 24.96
N PRO A 109 -27.91 21.20 26.23
CA PRO A 109 -27.46 22.45 26.82
C PRO A 109 -25.96 22.51 27.09
N ALA A 110 -25.44 23.75 27.03
CA ALA A 110 -24.05 24.11 27.27
C ALA A 110 -23.53 23.56 28.60
N GLY A 111 -22.44 22.77 28.54
CA GLY A 111 -21.69 22.31 29.68
C GLY A 111 -20.19 22.25 29.36
N ALA A 112 -19.44 23.03 30.12
CA ALA A 112 -18.00 23.03 30.40
C ALA A 112 -16.97 22.84 29.24
N PRO A 113 -15.86 23.61 29.21
CA PRO A 113 -14.81 23.51 28.20
C PRO A 113 -14.08 22.18 28.35
N ARG A 114 -14.16 21.34 27.31
CA ARG A 114 -13.33 20.12 27.20
C ARG A 114 -11.89 20.49 26.88
N PRO A 115 -10.91 19.79 27.46
CA PRO A 115 -9.51 20.02 27.18
C PRO A 115 -9.23 19.82 25.69
N ARG A 116 -8.50 20.76 25.07
CA ARG A 116 -8.01 20.68 23.68
C ARG A 116 -7.27 19.35 23.51
N ARG A 117 -7.82 18.45 22.71
CA ARG A 117 -7.04 17.33 22.19
C ARG A 117 -5.92 17.92 21.33
N THR A 118 -4.70 17.76 21.77
CA THR A 118 -3.51 18.00 20.97
C THR A 118 -3.62 17.13 19.71
N SER A 119 -3.59 17.78 18.54
CA SER A 119 -3.52 17.08 17.25
C SER A 119 -2.36 16.08 17.27
N PRO A 120 -2.54 14.85 16.77
CA PRO A 120 -1.43 13.92 16.67
C PRO A 120 -0.28 14.57 15.90
N ALA A 121 0.94 14.44 16.41
CA ALA A 121 2.13 14.96 15.80
C ALA A 121 2.17 14.53 14.33
N LYS A 122 2.42 15.50 13.43
CA LYS A 122 2.57 15.27 11.99
C LYS A 122 3.58 14.14 11.81
N ALA A 123 3.15 13.04 11.22
CA ALA A 123 4.05 11.91 10.94
C ALA A 123 5.25 12.42 10.14
N VAL A 124 6.46 12.09 10.60
CA VAL A 124 7.69 12.44 9.89
C VAL A 124 7.65 11.74 8.53
N PRO A 125 7.85 12.48 7.41
CA PRO A 125 7.89 11.86 6.09
C PRO A 125 8.96 10.77 6.04
N ARG A 126 8.60 9.60 5.53
CA ARG A 126 9.55 8.51 5.31
C ARG A 126 10.23 8.69 3.95
N PRO A 127 11.53 8.32 3.82
CA PRO A 127 12.18 8.32 2.52
C PRO A 127 11.44 7.38 1.55
N THR A 128 11.24 7.86 0.32
CA THR A 128 10.57 7.09 -0.74
C THR A 128 11.51 6.06 -1.33
N PRO A 129 11.03 4.84 -1.57
CA PRO A 129 11.72 3.94 -2.49
C PRO A 129 11.70 4.52 -3.90
N HIS A 130 12.79 4.39 -4.65
CA HIS A 130 12.79 4.71 -6.07
C HIS A 130 11.73 3.85 -6.78
N GLY A 131 10.83 4.48 -7.55
CA GLY A 131 9.79 3.80 -8.30
C GLY A 131 8.47 3.56 -7.57
N ALA A 132 8.32 3.98 -6.32
CA ALA A 132 7.06 3.83 -5.57
C ALA A 132 5.99 4.83 -6.02
N GLY A 133 5.51 4.69 -7.23
CA GLY A 133 4.38 5.47 -7.74
C GLY A 133 3.03 5.05 -7.17
N ASP A 134 2.93 3.85 -6.61
CA ASP A 134 1.70 3.31 -6.04
C ASP A 134 1.92 2.79 -4.62
N ILE A 135 1.15 3.32 -3.67
CA ILE A 135 1.19 2.93 -2.25
C ILE A 135 0.15 1.87 -1.88
N GLY A 136 -0.38 1.16 -2.87
CA GLY A 136 -1.32 0.05 -2.65
C GLY A 136 -2.78 0.44 -2.47
N ALA A 137 -3.59 -0.54 -2.10
CA ALA A 137 -5.05 -0.46 -2.07
C ALA A 137 -5.65 -0.10 -0.69
N PHE A 138 -4.85 -0.02 0.37
CA PHE A 138 -5.37 0.28 1.71
C PHE A 138 -5.66 1.78 1.88
N PRO A 139 -6.76 2.14 2.58
CA PRO A 139 -7.20 3.53 2.72
C PRO A 139 -6.25 4.38 3.59
N ASP A 140 -5.56 3.76 4.54
CA ASP A 140 -4.65 4.44 5.45
C ASP A 140 -3.54 3.52 5.96
N ARG A 141 -2.51 4.11 6.55
CA ARG A 141 -1.37 3.38 7.14
C ARG A 141 -1.80 2.34 8.19
N PRO A 142 -2.67 2.68 9.18
CA PRO A 142 -3.12 1.69 10.15
C PRO A 142 -3.80 0.48 9.52
N ALA A 143 -4.57 0.66 8.44
CA ALA A 143 -5.20 -0.44 7.71
C ALA A 143 -4.16 -1.32 7.00
N ALA A 144 -3.18 -0.72 6.32
CA ALA A 144 -2.08 -1.42 5.68
C ALA A 144 -1.27 -2.27 6.68
N VAL A 145 -0.88 -1.67 7.81
CA VAL A 145 -0.13 -2.37 8.87
C VAL A 145 -0.94 -3.50 9.52
N ARG A 146 -2.24 -3.29 9.77
CA ARG A 146 -3.09 -4.36 10.32
C ARG A 146 -3.23 -5.52 9.36
N ALA A 147 -3.46 -5.24 8.07
CA ALA A 147 -3.56 -6.27 7.04
C ALA A 147 -2.24 -7.04 6.91
N ALA A 148 -1.10 -6.36 6.83
CA ALA A 148 0.22 -6.97 6.75
C ALA A 148 0.51 -7.92 7.92
N ARG A 149 0.18 -7.50 9.14
CA ARG A 149 0.36 -8.33 10.34
C ARG A 149 -0.57 -9.55 10.35
N ALA A 150 -1.81 -9.40 9.90
CA ALA A 150 -2.75 -10.51 9.76
C ALA A 150 -2.27 -11.50 8.69
N ASP A 151 -1.76 -11.01 7.56
CA ASP A 151 -1.23 -11.84 6.48
C ASP A 151 0.04 -12.58 6.93
N ALA A 152 0.95 -11.92 7.65
CA ALA A 152 2.13 -12.58 8.21
C ALA A 152 1.75 -13.73 9.16
N LEU A 153 0.78 -13.52 10.05
CA LEU A 153 0.27 -14.57 10.93
C LEU A 153 -0.36 -15.73 10.14
N ALA A 154 -1.08 -15.42 9.05
CA ALA A 154 -1.68 -16.43 8.20
C ALA A 154 -0.61 -17.27 7.47
N VAL A 155 0.50 -16.63 7.03
CA VAL A 155 1.66 -17.32 6.45
C VAL A 155 2.32 -18.23 7.49
N GLU A 156 2.65 -17.70 8.67
CA GLU A 156 3.24 -18.48 9.77
C GLU A 156 2.36 -19.71 10.14
N ALA A 157 1.05 -19.49 10.28
CA ALA A 157 0.10 -20.57 10.58
C ALA A 157 0.03 -21.62 9.47
N SER A 158 0.15 -21.20 8.21
CA SER A 158 0.17 -22.13 7.06
C SER A 158 1.39 -23.05 7.12
N PHE A 159 2.56 -22.50 7.43
CA PHE A 159 3.79 -23.30 7.55
C PHE A 159 3.73 -24.26 8.74
N GLN A 160 3.26 -23.81 9.91
CA GLN A 160 3.09 -24.67 11.09
C GLN A 160 2.13 -25.85 10.84
N GLN A 161 1.12 -25.63 9.99
CA GLN A 161 0.10 -26.61 9.67
C GLN A 161 0.38 -27.39 8.38
N SER A 162 1.51 -27.16 7.72
CA SER A 162 1.86 -27.71 6.40
C SER A 162 0.74 -27.50 5.37
N ARG A 163 0.14 -26.31 5.38
CA ARG A 163 -0.94 -25.92 4.46
C ARG A 163 -0.43 -24.87 3.46
N PRO A 164 -1.05 -24.79 2.29
CA PRO A 164 -0.72 -23.71 1.35
C PRO A 164 -1.07 -22.34 1.93
N VAL A 165 -0.28 -21.34 1.58
CA VAL A 165 -0.56 -19.94 1.94
C VAL A 165 -1.90 -19.51 1.35
N PRO A 166 -2.80 -18.89 2.13
CA PRO A 166 -4.13 -18.52 1.67
C PRO A 166 -4.10 -17.58 0.46
N GLY A 167 -5.04 -17.75 -0.47
CA GLY A 167 -5.16 -16.90 -1.65
C GLY A 167 -5.41 -15.42 -1.35
N THR A 168 -5.99 -15.11 -0.19
CA THR A 168 -6.18 -13.73 0.29
C THR A 168 -4.86 -13.04 0.58
N VAL A 169 -3.86 -13.74 1.13
CA VAL A 169 -2.51 -13.22 1.36
C VAL A 169 -1.85 -12.86 0.04
N TRP A 170 -1.94 -13.74 -0.96
CA TRP A 170 -1.40 -13.48 -2.30
C TRP A 170 -2.06 -12.28 -2.95
N LYS A 171 -3.39 -12.19 -2.88
CA LYS A 171 -4.15 -11.05 -3.42
C LYS A 171 -3.75 -9.73 -2.75
N HIS A 172 -3.55 -9.73 -1.42
CA HIS A 172 -3.08 -8.54 -0.71
C HIS A 172 -1.64 -8.20 -1.11
N LEU A 173 -0.75 -9.19 -1.17
CA LEU A 173 0.65 -8.98 -1.55
C LEU A 173 0.76 -8.41 -2.96
N GLU A 174 0.09 -9.02 -3.95
CA GLU A 174 0.08 -8.58 -5.35
C GLU A 174 -0.45 -7.15 -5.51
N GLY A 175 -1.51 -6.81 -4.77
CA GLY A 175 -2.12 -5.48 -4.79
C GLY A 175 -1.34 -4.40 -4.03
N ASN A 176 -0.35 -4.77 -3.22
CA ASN A 176 0.33 -3.85 -2.31
C ASN A 176 1.86 -3.98 -2.33
N THR A 177 2.44 -4.51 -3.42
CA THR A 177 3.90 -4.67 -3.57
C THR A 177 4.66 -3.36 -3.42
N GLY A 178 4.08 -2.24 -3.85
CA GLY A 178 4.64 -0.89 -3.75
C GLY A 178 4.25 -0.14 -2.47
N ASP A 179 3.43 -0.72 -1.60
CA ASP A 179 3.01 -0.07 -0.35
C ASP A 179 4.09 -0.24 0.75
N PRO A 180 4.82 0.84 1.12
CA PRO A 180 5.88 0.74 2.11
C PRO A 180 5.38 0.35 3.49
N ASP A 181 4.18 0.81 3.89
CA ASP A 181 3.62 0.53 5.21
C ASP A 181 3.17 -0.93 5.33
N TYR A 182 2.62 -1.48 4.24
CA TYR A 182 2.25 -2.89 4.18
C TYR A 182 3.49 -3.79 4.13
N THR A 183 4.41 -3.53 3.21
CA THR A 183 5.57 -4.41 3.00
C THR A 183 6.54 -4.38 4.16
N GLU A 184 6.80 -3.19 4.78
CA GLU A 184 7.61 -3.10 5.99
C GLU A 184 7.02 -3.96 7.11
N ALA A 185 5.73 -3.77 7.44
CA ALA A 185 5.08 -4.50 8.53
C ALA A 185 4.97 -6.00 8.28
N LEU A 186 4.81 -6.41 7.00
CA LEU A 186 4.79 -7.81 6.61
C LEU A 186 6.14 -8.48 6.87
N TYR A 187 7.23 -7.94 6.30
CA TYR A 187 8.56 -8.54 6.42
C TYR A 187 9.21 -8.33 7.79
N GLU A 188 8.85 -7.27 8.51
CA GLU A 188 9.22 -7.11 9.93
C GLU A 188 8.66 -8.27 10.76
N ARG A 189 7.40 -8.64 10.53
CA ARG A 189 6.73 -9.71 11.27
C ARG A 189 7.17 -11.11 10.84
N LEU A 190 7.32 -11.35 9.54
CA LEU A 190 7.76 -12.65 9.01
C LEU A 190 9.20 -12.99 9.42
N GLY A 191 10.06 -11.99 9.45
CA GLY A 191 11.50 -12.27 9.58
C GLY A 191 12.09 -12.98 8.36
N PRO A 192 13.38 -13.29 8.39
CA PRO A 192 14.08 -13.89 7.25
C PRO A 192 13.62 -15.33 6.95
N GLU A 193 13.32 -16.12 7.98
CA GLU A 193 12.96 -17.53 7.84
C GLU A 193 11.58 -17.69 7.16
N ALA A 194 10.56 -17.03 7.68
CA ALA A 194 9.22 -17.11 7.09
C ALA A 194 9.13 -16.40 5.73
N ALA A 195 9.98 -15.38 5.49
CA ALA A 195 10.11 -14.77 4.17
C ALA A 195 10.67 -15.76 3.13
N ALA A 196 11.62 -16.62 3.50
CA ALA A 196 12.10 -17.70 2.64
C ALA A 196 11.03 -18.76 2.39
N GLY A 197 10.23 -19.11 3.41
CA GLY A 197 9.07 -19.97 3.26
C GLY A 197 8.02 -19.40 2.32
N LEU A 198 7.76 -18.08 2.39
CA LEU A 198 6.86 -17.39 1.46
C LEU A 198 7.38 -17.46 0.02
N LEU A 199 8.69 -17.32 -0.18
CA LEU A 199 9.33 -17.52 -1.48
C LEU A 199 9.15 -18.95 -1.98
N LYS A 200 9.30 -19.96 -1.11
CA LYS A 200 9.04 -21.37 -1.44
C LYS A 200 7.59 -21.59 -1.86
N ALA A 201 6.65 -20.96 -1.16
CA ALA A 201 5.23 -21.06 -1.49
C ALA A 201 4.85 -20.34 -2.81
N ALA A 202 5.72 -19.46 -3.31
CA ALA A 202 5.59 -18.79 -4.61
C ALA A 202 6.23 -19.59 -5.77
N GLU A 203 6.99 -20.65 -5.46
CA GLU A 203 7.72 -21.41 -6.49
C GLU A 203 6.75 -22.02 -7.52
N GLY A 204 7.08 -21.85 -8.80
CA GLY A 204 6.23 -22.30 -9.90
C GLY A 204 5.12 -21.34 -10.31
N ASP A 205 4.94 -20.22 -9.60
CA ASP A 205 3.99 -19.14 -9.94
C ASP A 205 4.75 -17.83 -10.15
N GLU A 206 4.91 -17.43 -11.41
CA GLU A 206 5.72 -16.28 -11.78
C GLU A 206 5.14 -14.97 -11.25
N ALA A 207 3.80 -14.84 -11.18
CA ALA A 207 3.14 -13.64 -10.65
C ALA A 207 3.44 -13.49 -9.16
N ARG A 208 3.36 -14.58 -8.40
CA ARG A 208 3.71 -14.58 -6.95
C ARG A 208 5.18 -14.33 -6.72
N LEU A 209 6.06 -14.92 -7.52
CA LEU A 209 7.50 -14.65 -7.44
C LEU A 209 7.82 -13.17 -7.74
N ALA A 210 7.15 -12.59 -8.74
CA ALA A 210 7.28 -11.18 -9.04
C ALA A 210 6.78 -10.30 -7.88
N ALA A 211 5.65 -10.68 -7.25
CA ALA A 211 5.11 -9.96 -6.09
C ALA A 211 6.06 -10.04 -4.88
N VAL A 212 6.63 -11.22 -4.59
CA VAL A 212 7.63 -11.37 -3.51
C VAL A 212 8.87 -10.54 -3.81
N ARG A 213 9.38 -10.58 -5.04
CA ARG A 213 10.56 -9.79 -5.44
C ARG A 213 10.31 -8.29 -5.28
N GLN A 214 9.21 -7.79 -5.79
CA GLN A 214 8.87 -6.36 -5.74
C GLN A 214 8.62 -5.90 -4.30
N SER A 215 7.84 -6.63 -3.53
CA SER A 215 7.53 -6.29 -2.14
C SER A 215 8.75 -6.34 -1.23
N LEU A 216 9.67 -7.29 -1.45
CA LEU A 216 10.94 -7.37 -0.73
C LEU A 216 11.84 -6.16 -1.06
N GLY A 217 11.87 -5.76 -2.33
CA GLY A 217 12.53 -4.53 -2.78
C GLY A 217 11.98 -3.32 -2.03
N THR A 218 10.66 -3.10 -2.07
CA THR A 218 10.01 -2.00 -1.37
C THR A 218 10.29 -2.02 0.14
N ALA A 219 10.16 -3.17 0.79
CA ALA A 219 10.43 -3.32 2.23
C ALA A 219 11.86 -2.96 2.59
N SER A 220 12.84 -3.27 1.75
CA SER A 220 14.27 -3.02 2.01
C SER A 220 14.61 -1.53 2.20
N HIS A 221 13.77 -0.63 1.72
CA HIS A 221 13.95 0.81 1.89
C HIS A 221 13.51 1.32 3.27
N HIS A 222 12.72 0.53 3.99
CA HIS A 222 12.14 0.89 5.29
C HIS A 222 12.59 -0.04 6.41
N LEU A 223 12.83 -1.31 6.10
CA LEU A 223 13.32 -2.33 7.01
C LEU A 223 14.83 -2.55 6.82
N THR A 224 15.56 -2.69 7.92
CA THR A 224 16.99 -3.02 7.86
C THR A 224 17.18 -4.49 7.52
N MET A 225 17.45 -4.77 6.25
CA MET A 225 17.87 -6.09 5.76
C MET A 225 19.39 -6.13 5.63
N ASP A 226 20.06 -6.34 6.75
CA ASP A 226 21.52 -6.40 6.82
C ASP A 226 22.08 -7.78 6.40
N VAL A 227 23.40 -7.94 6.43
CA VAL A 227 24.09 -9.20 6.09
C VAL A 227 23.59 -10.37 6.95
N LYS A 228 23.25 -10.13 8.22
CA LYS A 228 22.74 -11.18 9.12
C LYS A 228 21.36 -11.64 8.69
N TRP A 229 20.45 -10.70 8.39
CA TRP A 229 19.12 -10.98 7.89
C TRP A 229 19.18 -11.76 6.57
N LEU A 230 19.98 -11.29 5.62
CA LEU A 230 20.14 -11.93 4.31
C LEU A 230 20.77 -13.34 4.40
N ARG A 231 21.73 -13.56 5.31
CA ARG A 231 22.27 -14.91 5.56
C ARG A 231 21.22 -15.87 6.09
N ALA A 232 20.40 -15.44 7.05
CA ALA A 232 19.32 -16.25 7.59
C ALA A 232 18.29 -16.60 6.50
N PHE A 233 17.88 -15.61 5.71
CA PHE A 233 16.99 -15.80 4.56
C PHE A 233 17.54 -16.82 3.55
N LEU A 234 18.82 -16.68 3.14
CA LEU A 234 19.46 -17.61 2.19
C LEU A 234 19.72 -19.00 2.77
N ALA A 235 19.97 -19.10 4.08
CA ALA A 235 20.14 -20.37 4.76
C ALA A 235 18.83 -21.15 4.78
N GLU A 236 17.71 -20.45 5.09
CA GLU A 236 16.37 -21.06 5.05
C GLU A 236 15.97 -21.43 3.63
N ALA A 237 16.15 -20.53 2.67
CA ALA A 237 15.90 -20.83 1.26
C ALA A 237 16.71 -22.04 0.77
N GLY A 238 17.90 -22.26 1.35
CA GLY A 238 18.71 -23.47 1.09
C GLY A 238 18.09 -24.74 1.66
N ARG A 239 17.53 -24.66 2.88
CA ARG A 239 16.80 -25.78 3.51
C ARG A 239 15.53 -26.16 2.75
N GLU A 240 14.83 -25.15 2.24
CA GLU A 240 13.61 -25.30 1.44
C GLU A 240 13.90 -25.66 -0.04
N GLY A 241 15.15 -25.73 -0.46
CA GLY A 241 15.53 -26.08 -1.83
C GLY A 241 15.38 -24.94 -2.87
N VAL A 242 15.06 -23.73 -2.43
CA VAL A 242 14.80 -22.56 -3.32
C VAL A 242 15.92 -21.50 -3.29
N ARG A 243 17.11 -21.87 -2.84
CA ARG A 243 18.26 -20.93 -2.78
C ARG A 243 18.57 -20.26 -4.13
N PRO A 244 18.56 -20.95 -5.28
CA PRO A 244 18.79 -20.29 -6.57
C PRO A 244 17.75 -19.20 -6.87
N VAL A 245 16.48 -19.46 -6.57
CA VAL A 245 15.37 -18.49 -6.73
C VAL A 245 15.57 -17.31 -5.78
N ALA A 246 15.96 -17.57 -4.53
CA ALA A 246 16.25 -16.51 -3.54
C ALA A 246 17.39 -15.58 -4.02
N VAL A 247 18.43 -16.13 -4.59
CA VAL A 247 19.54 -15.34 -5.19
C VAL A 247 19.03 -14.49 -6.34
N GLN A 248 18.21 -15.04 -7.26
CA GLN A 248 17.62 -14.29 -8.36
C GLN A 248 16.73 -13.16 -7.87
N VAL A 249 15.91 -13.41 -6.84
CA VAL A 249 15.05 -12.39 -6.23
C VAL A 249 15.89 -11.27 -5.63
N LEU A 250 16.93 -11.57 -4.86
CA LEU A 250 17.81 -10.57 -4.24
C LEU A 250 18.58 -9.74 -5.26
N LEU A 251 19.01 -10.34 -6.37
CA LEU A 251 19.75 -9.64 -7.43
C LEU A 251 18.84 -8.84 -8.35
N GLY A 252 17.57 -9.28 -8.53
CA GLY A 252 16.62 -8.66 -9.44
C GLY A 252 15.64 -7.67 -8.77
N ALA A 253 15.62 -7.58 -7.43
CA ALA A 253 14.76 -6.65 -6.73
C ALA A 253 15.39 -5.25 -6.65
N ASP A 254 14.53 -4.22 -6.71
CA ASP A 254 14.96 -2.83 -6.49
C ASP A 254 15.18 -2.58 -4.98
N MET A 255 16.32 -3.05 -4.50
CA MET A 255 16.71 -2.94 -3.10
C MET A 255 17.27 -1.55 -2.78
N SER A 256 17.14 -1.14 -1.51
CA SER A 256 17.82 0.05 -0.99
C SER A 256 19.35 -0.03 -1.17
N ALA A 257 20.02 1.10 -1.26
CA ALA A 257 21.49 1.14 -1.40
C ALA A 257 22.20 0.34 -0.30
N ARG A 258 21.73 0.45 0.95
CA ARG A 258 22.26 -0.28 2.10
C ARG A 258 22.09 -1.80 1.95
N THR A 259 20.91 -2.25 1.51
CA THR A 259 20.65 -3.67 1.30
C THR A 259 21.43 -4.21 0.11
N ARG A 260 21.55 -3.46 -0.99
CA ARG A 260 22.42 -3.83 -2.14
C ARG A 260 23.89 -4.02 -1.72
N GLU A 261 24.40 -3.13 -0.88
CA GLU A 261 25.75 -3.29 -0.32
C GLU A 261 25.87 -4.56 0.52
N ALA A 262 24.87 -4.87 1.34
CA ALA A 262 24.85 -6.11 2.12
C ALA A 262 24.76 -7.35 1.22
N VAL A 263 23.98 -7.33 0.12
CA VAL A 263 23.92 -8.39 -0.90
C VAL A 263 25.30 -8.56 -1.58
N ALA A 264 25.96 -7.45 -1.96
CA ALA A 264 27.27 -7.49 -2.57
C ALA A 264 28.33 -8.12 -1.65
N ARG A 265 28.27 -7.84 -0.35
CA ARG A 265 29.17 -8.45 0.66
C ARG A 265 28.99 -9.98 0.81
N LEU A 266 27.86 -10.52 0.35
CA LEU A 266 27.62 -11.97 0.35
C LEU A 266 28.25 -12.68 -0.86
N GLY A 267 28.77 -11.94 -1.85
CA GLY A 267 29.39 -12.50 -3.05
C GLY A 267 28.41 -13.34 -3.89
N LEU A 268 27.13 -12.94 -3.93
CA LEU A 268 26.12 -13.66 -4.68
C LEU A 268 26.32 -13.46 -6.18
N HIS A 269 26.36 -14.56 -6.91
CA HIS A 269 26.41 -14.59 -8.37
C HIS A 269 25.17 -15.30 -8.91
N PRO A 270 24.60 -14.83 -10.04
CA PRO A 270 23.53 -15.58 -10.68
C PRO A 270 24.08 -16.96 -11.08
N SER A 271 23.45 -18.02 -10.57
CA SER A 271 23.79 -19.37 -11.00
C SER A 271 23.41 -19.49 -12.48
N THR A 272 24.39 -19.61 -13.37
CA THR A 272 24.14 -20.04 -14.74
C THR A 272 23.63 -21.48 -14.67
N THR A 273 22.30 -21.65 -14.70
CA THR A 273 21.72 -22.96 -14.95
C THR A 273 22.05 -23.31 -16.39
N THR A 274 23.09 -24.13 -16.57
CA THR A 274 23.35 -24.78 -17.86
C THR A 274 22.20 -25.75 -18.08
N ALA A 275 21.38 -25.47 -19.09
CA ALA A 275 20.29 -26.33 -19.56
C ALA A 275 20.85 -27.61 -20.18
#